data_be80c5a1def262286296a85b467ad809
#
_entry.id   be80c5a1def262286296a85b467ad809
#
_cell.length_a   1.000
_cell.length_b   1.000
_cell.length_c   1.000
_cell.angle_alpha   90.00
_cell.angle_beta   90.00
_cell.angle_gamma   90.00
#
_symmetry.space_group_name_H-M   'P 1'
#
loop_
_entity.id
_entity.type
_entity.pdbx_description
1 polymer ?
#
loop_
_entity_poly.entity_id
_entity_poly.type
_entity_poly.pdbx_seq_one_letter_code
_entity_poly.pdbx_strand_id
1 'polypeptide(L)'
;MSGGLDEKRILALNPVVDAYGVGTSITNARVIDFAMDIVEIDGKPLAKRGKMSGSKRVLQCPKCFQDKVVSFEKKRRGSTPVVDRCSCGGRFKDLLIPFMQNGKTLWDLPKPQAIREYVLGQLPHFDL
;
A
#
# COMPACT_ATOMS: atom_id res chain seq x y z
N MET A 1 13.02 -8.73 28.10
CA MET A 1 14.34 -8.23 27.63
C MET A 1 14.19 -6.87 26.96
N SER A 2 15.19 -5.96 27.01
CA SER A 2 15.14 -4.66 26.37
C SER A 2 16.56 -4.22 25.95
N GLY A 3 16.66 -3.15 25.14
CA GLY A 3 17.93 -2.56 24.69
C GLY A 3 18.37 -3.01 23.30
N GLY A 4 18.30 -2.10 22.30
CA GLY A 4 18.77 -2.32 20.93
C GLY A 4 18.12 -3.50 20.20
N LEU A 5 16.85 -3.79 20.51
CA LEU A 5 16.09 -4.86 19.87
C LEU A 5 15.54 -4.41 18.52
N ASP A 6 15.69 -5.28 17.55
CA ASP A 6 15.10 -5.22 16.22
C ASP A 6 14.40 -6.55 15.91
N GLU A 7 13.76 -6.66 14.77
CA GLU A 7 13.01 -7.84 14.34
C GLU A 7 13.88 -9.11 14.33
N LYS A 8 15.12 -9.01 13.84
CA LYS A 8 16.05 -10.15 13.76
C LYS A 8 16.45 -10.67 15.13
N ARG A 9 16.72 -9.74 16.06
CA ARG A 9 17.06 -10.09 17.44
C ARG A 9 15.88 -10.70 18.19
N ILE A 10 14.67 -10.17 17.99
CA ILE A 10 13.45 -10.73 18.55
C ILE A 10 13.25 -12.16 18.05
N LEU A 11 13.34 -12.40 16.74
CA LEU A 11 13.21 -13.75 16.17
C LEU A 11 14.24 -14.73 16.75
N ALA A 12 15.49 -14.30 16.93
CA ALA A 12 16.54 -15.14 17.49
C ALA A 12 16.34 -15.45 18.99
N LEU A 13 15.69 -14.56 19.72
CA LEU A 13 15.48 -14.67 21.17
C LEU A 13 14.14 -15.29 21.58
N ASN A 14 13.18 -15.38 20.66
CA ASN A 14 11.85 -15.94 20.92
C ASN A 14 11.85 -17.32 21.65
N PRO A 15 12.82 -18.22 21.42
CA PRO A 15 12.84 -19.49 22.14
C PRO A 15 13.10 -19.38 23.65
N VAL A 16 13.63 -18.24 24.12
CA VAL A 16 14.12 -18.07 25.51
C VAL A 16 13.64 -16.79 26.20
N VAL A 17 12.83 -15.97 25.54
CA VAL A 17 12.33 -14.68 26.05
C VAL A 17 10.83 -14.54 25.85
N ASP A 18 10.10 -14.31 26.94
CA ASP A 18 8.64 -14.18 26.94
C ASP A 18 8.13 -12.79 26.57
N ALA A 19 8.93 -11.73 26.80
CA ALA A 19 8.49 -10.36 26.58
C ALA A 19 9.66 -9.42 26.23
N TYR A 20 9.36 -8.41 25.39
CA TYR A 20 10.34 -7.46 24.87
C TYR A 20 9.90 -6.01 25.10
N GLY A 21 10.87 -5.17 25.46
CA GLY A 21 10.71 -3.72 25.42
C GLY A 21 11.46 -3.15 24.21
N VAL A 22 10.74 -2.72 23.19
CA VAL A 22 11.28 -2.15 21.96
C VAL A 22 11.06 -0.64 21.94
N GLY A 23 12.14 0.13 21.77
CA GLY A 23 12.09 1.59 21.74
C GLY A 23 12.65 2.15 20.43
N THR A 24 13.97 2.26 20.33
CA THR A 24 14.66 2.95 19.22
C THR A 24 14.28 2.42 17.84
N SER A 25 14.10 1.11 17.68
CA SER A 25 13.74 0.51 16.40
C SER A 25 12.33 0.90 15.92
N ILE A 26 11.44 1.31 16.84
CA ILE A 26 10.12 1.85 16.49
C ILE A 26 10.23 3.35 16.19
N THR A 27 10.89 4.11 17.06
CA THR A 27 10.97 5.58 16.95
C THR A 27 11.90 6.04 15.82
N ASN A 28 12.87 5.23 15.46
CA ASN A 28 13.85 5.46 14.38
C ASN A 28 13.80 4.33 13.35
N ALA A 29 12.60 3.89 12.98
CA ALA A 29 12.39 2.90 11.94
C ALA A 29 12.92 3.42 10.58
N ARG A 30 13.32 2.48 9.71
CA ARG A 30 13.73 2.85 8.35
C ARG A 30 12.61 3.59 7.63
N VAL A 31 12.96 4.72 7.04
CA VAL A 31 12.02 5.52 6.22
C VAL A 31 11.67 4.74 4.96
N ILE A 32 10.39 4.68 4.62
CA ILE A 32 9.96 4.29 3.29
C ILE A 32 10.12 5.51 2.40
N ASP A 33 11.02 5.43 1.42
CA ASP A 33 11.32 6.52 0.51
C ASP A 33 10.23 6.62 -0.58
N PHE A 34 9.31 7.56 -0.41
CA PHE A 34 8.29 7.87 -1.41
C PHE A 34 8.76 9.03 -2.29
N ALA A 35 8.79 8.80 -3.61
CA ALA A 35 8.96 9.85 -4.60
C ALA A 35 7.62 10.23 -5.23
N MET A 36 7.45 11.51 -5.53
CA MET A 36 6.29 12.04 -6.23
C MET A 36 6.73 12.77 -7.50
N ASP A 37 6.26 12.28 -8.64
CA ASP A 37 6.54 12.88 -9.95
C ASP A 37 5.21 13.30 -10.62
N ILE A 38 5.22 14.45 -11.32
CA ILE A 38 4.11 14.86 -12.17
C ILE A 38 4.12 13.97 -13.42
N VAL A 39 2.99 13.35 -13.72
CA VAL A 39 2.84 12.42 -14.86
C VAL A 39 1.84 12.90 -15.90
N GLU A 40 1.05 13.92 -15.59
CA GLU A 40 0.05 14.52 -16.47
C GLU A 40 -0.25 15.97 -16.07
N ILE A 41 -0.39 16.87 -17.03
CA ILE A 41 -0.85 18.25 -16.84
C ILE A 41 -1.94 18.51 -17.89
N ASP A 42 -3.10 19.00 -17.44
CA ASP A 42 -4.27 19.33 -18.30
C ASP A 42 -4.65 18.19 -19.26
N GLY A 43 -4.57 16.95 -18.80
CA GLY A 43 -4.89 15.76 -19.59
C GLY A 43 -3.81 15.38 -20.62
N LYS A 44 -2.68 16.07 -20.63
CA LYS A 44 -1.52 15.74 -21.48
C LYS A 44 -0.50 14.95 -20.68
N PRO A 45 -0.16 13.72 -21.10
CA PRO A 45 0.88 12.93 -20.44
C PRO A 45 2.22 13.66 -20.45
N LEU A 46 2.88 13.69 -19.31
CA LEU A 46 4.19 14.28 -19.12
C LEU A 46 5.10 13.28 -18.42
N ALA A 47 6.37 13.22 -18.80
CA ALA A 47 7.32 12.36 -18.15
C ALA A 47 8.60 13.11 -17.80
N LYS A 48 9.07 12.92 -16.58
CA LYS A 48 10.46 13.13 -16.24
C LYS A 48 11.29 12.06 -16.94
N ARG A 49 12.46 12.41 -17.47
CA ARG A 49 13.35 11.48 -18.20
C ARG A 49 13.51 10.14 -17.45
N GLY A 50 13.25 9.02 -18.12
CA GLY A 50 13.31 7.68 -17.54
C GLY A 50 12.10 7.25 -16.72
N LYS A 51 11.03 8.07 -16.63
CA LYS A 51 9.79 7.73 -15.93
C LYS A 51 8.64 7.50 -16.92
N MET A 52 7.68 6.66 -16.54
CA MET A 52 6.47 6.46 -17.34
C MET A 52 5.50 7.63 -17.13
N SER A 53 5.05 8.24 -18.23
CA SER A 53 4.05 9.32 -18.22
C SER A 53 2.62 8.80 -18.09
N GLY A 54 1.67 9.73 -17.92
CA GLY A 54 0.23 9.50 -17.86
C GLY A 54 -0.26 8.99 -16.51
N SER A 55 -1.51 9.30 -16.22
CA SER A 55 -2.18 8.85 -15.01
C SER A 55 -2.34 7.34 -14.98
N LYS A 56 -2.16 6.74 -13.80
CA LYS A 56 -2.22 5.29 -13.60
C LYS A 56 -3.13 4.93 -12.42
N ARG A 57 -3.60 3.71 -12.42
CA ARG A 57 -4.31 3.09 -11.30
C ARG A 57 -3.49 1.90 -10.79
N VAL A 58 -3.49 1.71 -9.49
CA VAL A 58 -2.93 0.52 -8.85
C VAL A 58 -4.09 -0.37 -8.42
N LEU A 59 -4.11 -1.57 -8.96
CA LEU A 59 -5.11 -2.59 -8.65
C LEU A 59 -4.45 -3.68 -7.84
N GLN A 60 -5.13 -4.18 -6.81
CA GLN A 60 -4.67 -5.31 -6.00
C GLN A 60 -5.72 -6.40 -5.93
N CYS A 61 -5.30 -7.64 -6.02
CA CYS A 61 -6.15 -8.79 -5.77
C CYS A 61 -6.25 -9.06 -4.26
N PRO A 62 -7.44 -8.96 -3.64
CA PRO A 62 -7.57 -9.16 -2.19
C PRO A 62 -7.40 -10.62 -1.75
N LYS A 63 -7.30 -11.57 -2.70
CA LYS A 63 -7.14 -12.99 -2.42
C LYS A 63 -5.67 -13.42 -2.34
N CYS A 64 -4.81 -12.89 -3.21
CA CYS A 64 -3.40 -13.27 -3.30
C CYS A 64 -2.44 -12.07 -3.24
N PHE A 65 -2.96 -10.87 -3.03
CA PHE A 65 -2.20 -9.60 -2.93
C PHE A 65 -1.34 -9.25 -4.15
N GLN A 66 -1.57 -9.92 -5.29
CA GLN A 66 -0.92 -9.56 -6.54
C GLN A 66 -1.34 -8.15 -6.96
N ASP A 67 -0.37 -7.29 -7.24
CA ASP A 67 -0.57 -5.94 -7.71
C ASP A 67 -0.52 -5.85 -9.25
N LYS A 68 -1.26 -4.89 -9.79
CA LYS A 68 -1.27 -4.56 -11.21
C LYS A 68 -1.38 -3.05 -11.39
N VAL A 69 -0.46 -2.47 -12.15
CA VAL A 69 -0.54 -1.05 -12.55
C VAL A 69 -1.11 -0.98 -13.96
N VAL A 70 -2.15 -0.17 -14.14
CA VAL A 70 -2.82 0.05 -15.43
C VAL A 70 -2.92 1.54 -15.72
N SER A 71 -2.94 1.91 -17.00
CA SER A 71 -3.18 3.29 -17.40
C SER A 71 -4.59 3.74 -17.00
N PHE A 72 -4.69 4.97 -16.48
CA PHE A 72 -5.97 5.58 -16.20
C PHE A 72 -6.56 6.15 -17.49
N GLU A 73 -7.28 5.31 -18.22
CA GLU A 73 -8.07 5.82 -19.35
C GLU A 73 -9.33 6.50 -18.80
N LYS A 74 -9.49 7.81 -19.08
CA LYS A 74 -10.78 8.48 -18.85
C LYS A 74 -11.82 7.68 -19.63
N LYS A 75 -12.80 7.10 -18.93
CA LYS A 75 -13.89 6.31 -19.51
C LYS A 75 -14.43 7.00 -20.76
N ARG A 76 -14.23 6.43 -21.93
CA ARG A 76 -15.11 6.71 -23.07
C ARG A 76 -16.52 6.28 -22.65
N ARG A 77 -17.51 7.15 -22.84
CA ARG A 77 -18.92 6.82 -22.59
C ARG A 77 -19.22 5.46 -23.24
N GLY A 78 -19.58 4.44 -22.43
CA GLY A 78 -19.92 3.11 -22.91
C GLY A 78 -18.89 1.99 -22.69
N SER A 79 -17.69 2.27 -22.16
CA SER A 79 -16.77 1.18 -21.81
C SER A 79 -17.20 0.54 -20.48
N THR A 80 -17.56 -0.72 -20.53
CA THR A 80 -17.72 -1.58 -19.34
C THR A 80 -16.42 -1.56 -18.55
N PRO A 81 -16.47 -1.48 -17.21
CA PRO A 81 -15.27 -1.66 -16.41
C PRO A 81 -14.72 -3.05 -16.73
N VAL A 82 -13.51 -3.11 -17.29
CA VAL A 82 -12.82 -4.38 -17.42
C VAL A 82 -12.55 -4.85 -16.00
N VAL A 83 -13.38 -5.76 -15.50
CA VAL A 83 -13.13 -6.46 -14.24
C VAL A 83 -12.05 -7.47 -14.53
N ASP A 84 -10.81 -7.02 -14.45
CA ASP A 84 -9.65 -7.88 -14.60
C ASP A 84 -9.70 -8.98 -13.52
N ARG A 85 -9.72 -10.22 -13.95
CA ARG A 85 -9.57 -11.37 -13.07
C ARG A 85 -8.11 -11.64 -12.83
N CYS A 86 -7.77 -11.91 -11.59
CA CYS A 86 -6.45 -12.38 -11.22
C CYS A 86 -6.28 -13.86 -11.59
N SER A 87 -5.06 -14.30 -11.87
CA SER A 87 -4.73 -15.70 -12.13
C SER A 87 -5.18 -16.66 -11.01
N CYS A 88 -5.28 -16.18 -9.77
CA CYS A 88 -5.81 -16.95 -8.64
C CYS A 88 -7.36 -17.06 -8.61
N GLY A 89 -8.07 -16.52 -9.62
CA GLY A 89 -9.52 -16.45 -9.70
C GLY A 89 -10.17 -15.30 -8.91
N GLY A 90 -9.39 -14.49 -8.19
CA GLY A 90 -9.87 -13.29 -7.50
C GLY A 90 -10.20 -12.16 -8.48
N ARG A 91 -10.86 -11.10 -7.98
CA ARG A 91 -11.12 -9.87 -8.74
C ARG A 91 -10.23 -8.76 -8.21
N PHE A 92 -9.57 -8.04 -9.09
CA PHE A 92 -8.79 -6.87 -8.71
C PHE A 92 -9.68 -5.75 -8.15
N LYS A 93 -9.20 -5.09 -7.12
CA LYS A 93 -9.77 -3.87 -6.54
C LYS A 93 -8.83 -2.71 -6.79
N ASP A 94 -9.39 -1.53 -7.03
CA ASP A 94 -8.64 -0.30 -7.13
C ASP A 94 -8.16 0.15 -5.74
N LEU A 95 -6.87 0.42 -5.61
CA LEU A 95 -6.28 0.92 -4.37
C LEU A 95 -6.34 2.45 -4.25
N LEU A 96 -6.66 3.16 -5.35
CA LEU A 96 -6.81 4.61 -5.31
C LEU A 96 -8.15 4.99 -4.68
N ILE A 97 -8.10 5.48 -3.46
CA ILE A 97 -9.26 5.94 -2.70
C ILE A 97 -9.20 7.46 -2.62
N PRO A 98 -10.23 8.21 -3.07
CA PRO A 98 -10.27 9.65 -2.88
C PRO A 98 -10.32 9.96 -1.38
N PHE A 99 -9.32 10.69 -0.90
CA PHE A 99 -9.16 11.02 0.52
C PHE A 99 -9.64 12.44 0.84
N MET A 100 -9.36 13.38 -0.05
CA MET A 100 -9.67 14.79 0.16
C MET A 100 -10.24 15.42 -1.10
N GLN A 101 -11.22 16.31 -0.94
CA GLN A 101 -11.79 17.11 -2.02
C GLN A 101 -12.09 18.53 -1.51
N ASN A 102 -11.68 19.54 -2.26
CA ASN A 102 -11.87 20.96 -1.91
C ASN A 102 -11.40 21.31 -0.48
N GLY A 103 -10.23 20.76 -0.08
CA GLY A 103 -9.65 20.99 1.25
C GLY A 103 -10.33 20.25 2.41
N LYS A 104 -11.31 19.39 2.13
CA LYS A 104 -12.03 18.62 3.17
C LYS A 104 -11.77 17.13 2.97
N THR A 105 -11.55 16.40 4.08
CA THR A 105 -11.49 14.94 4.06
C THR A 105 -12.86 14.36 3.71
N LEU A 106 -12.87 13.28 2.92
CA LEU A 106 -14.11 12.62 2.47
C LEU A 106 -14.60 11.55 3.45
N TRP A 107 -13.75 11.13 4.37
CA TRP A 107 -14.05 10.11 5.38
C TRP A 107 -13.13 10.25 6.58
N ASP A 108 -13.55 9.71 7.71
CA ASP A 108 -12.76 9.70 8.94
C ASP A 108 -11.62 8.70 8.87
N LEU A 109 -10.50 9.04 9.50
CA LEU A 109 -9.39 8.10 9.63
C LEU A 109 -9.80 6.90 10.48
N PRO A 110 -9.42 5.69 10.11
CA PRO A 110 -9.71 4.52 10.92
C PRO A 110 -9.00 4.60 12.27
N LYS A 111 -9.65 4.07 13.31
CA LYS A 111 -9.05 3.99 14.65
C LYS A 111 -7.81 3.08 14.64
N PRO A 112 -6.81 3.33 15.51
CA PRO A 112 -5.58 2.52 15.56
C PRO A 112 -5.83 1.01 15.67
N GLN A 113 -6.85 0.60 16.44
CA GLN A 113 -7.20 -0.81 16.59
C GLN A 113 -7.66 -1.42 15.25
N ALA A 114 -8.47 -0.72 14.47
CA ALA A 114 -8.92 -1.18 13.16
C ALA A 114 -7.74 -1.29 12.17
N ILE A 115 -6.78 -0.35 12.23
CA ILE A 115 -5.55 -0.42 11.44
C ILE A 115 -4.73 -1.66 11.82
N ARG A 116 -4.58 -1.92 13.13
CA ARG A 116 -3.87 -3.09 13.64
C ARG A 116 -4.51 -4.40 13.14
N GLU A 117 -5.82 -4.53 13.25
CA GLU A 117 -6.55 -5.72 12.80
C GLU A 117 -6.40 -5.93 11.29
N TYR A 118 -6.49 -4.86 10.52
CA TYR A 118 -6.26 -4.88 9.07
C TYR A 118 -4.85 -5.37 8.72
N VAL A 119 -3.82 -4.84 9.38
CA VAL A 119 -2.42 -5.26 9.15
C VAL A 119 -2.21 -6.72 9.54
N LEU A 120 -2.64 -7.12 10.75
CA LEU A 120 -2.49 -8.50 11.22
C LEU A 120 -3.21 -9.51 10.31
N GLY A 121 -4.34 -9.13 9.73
CA GLY A 121 -5.07 -9.98 8.78
C GLY A 121 -4.32 -10.20 7.46
N GLN A 122 -3.37 -9.33 7.12
CA GLN A 122 -2.57 -9.45 5.89
C GLN A 122 -1.25 -10.20 6.11
N LEU A 123 -0.64 -10.12 7.30
CA LEU A 123 0.68 -10.70 7.58
C LEU A 123 0.83 -12.18 7.15
N PRO A 124 -0.18 -13.07 7.30
CA PRO A 124 -0.05 -14.46 6.87
C PRO A 124 0.15 -14.67 5.37
N HIS A 125 -0.04 -13.63 4.56
CA HIS A 125 0.12 -13.67 3.11
C HIS A 125 1.49 -13.22 2.63
N PHE A 126 2.36 -12.78 3.54
CA PHE A 126 3.71 -12.30 3.23
C PHE A 126 4.74 -13.09 4.02
N ASP A 127 5.81 -13.50 3.37
CA ASP A 127 6.99 -14.05 4.02
C ASP A 127 7.74 -12.91 4.72
N LEU A 128 7.91 -13.01 6.04
CA LEU A 128 8.63 -12.05 6.88
C LEU A 128 10.03 -12.54 7.21
#